data_c92c0febf3153e7d3f0b5bb6320c593a
#
_entry.id   c92c0febf3153e7d3f0b5bb6320c593a
#
_cell.length_a   1.000
_cell.length_b   1.000
_cell.length_c   1.000
_cell.angle_alpha   90.00
_cell.angle_beta   90.00
_cell.angle_gamma   90.00
#
_symmetry.space_group_name_H-M   'P 1'
#
loop_
_entity.id
_entity.type
_entity.pdbx_description
1 polymer ?
#
loop_
_entity_poly.entity_id
_entity_poly.type
_entity_poly.pdbx_seq_one_letter_code
_entity_poly.pdbx_strand_id
1 'polypeptide(L)'
;SFAQMTDPLRGGTSGVVSQWFYLLFGLLFFTSNGHLALISLLVDSYRSLPVGAALPDLGSFIMVVPTLMLQVFRGGLGLALPLVVAMLAINLVFGALARAAPALNPIQLGLPVALLLGLFLLTALSAQMGAPVQRLFDISFDAARGLIS
;
A
#
# COMPACT_ATOMS: atom_id res chain seq x y z
N SER A 1 -6.23 20.83 5.09
CA SER A 1 -6.98 19.56 4.98
C SER A 1 -6.69 18.71 6.20
N PHE A 2 -7.72 18.17 6.84
CA PHE A 2 -7.63 17.31 8.05
C PHE A 2 -6.88 16.00 7.83
N ALA A 3 -6.53 15.66 6.60
CA ALA A 3 -5.73 14.47 6.30
C ALA A 3 -4.23 14.65 6.62
N GLN A 4 -3.80 15.84 7.00
CA GLN A 4 -2.42 16.15 7.33
C GLN A 4 -2.28 16.32 8.84
N MET A 5 -2.09 15.23 9.53
CA MET A 5 -1.63 15.26 10.90
C MET A 5 -0.11 15.32 10.88
N THR A 6 0.45 16.39 11.38
CA THR A 6 1.90 16.56 11.52
C THR A 6 2.37 15.58 12.60
N ASP A 7 3.14 14.56 12.22
CA ASP A 7 3.84 13.71 13.17
C ASP A 7 5.09 14.48 13.66
N PRO A 8 5.13 14.93 14.91
CA PRO A 8 6.24 15.74 15.42
C PRO A 8 7.58 14.97 15.46
N LEU A 9 7.55 13.64 15.34
CA LEU A 9 8.75 12.79 15.38
C LEU A 9 9.36 12.55 14.01
N ARG A 10 8.60 12.76 12.90
CA ARG A 10 9.06 12.47 11.55
C ARG A 10 9.20 13.70 10.64
N GLY A 11 8.80 14.90 11.09
CA GLY A 11 8.96 16.14 10.32
C GLY A 11 8.25 16.19 8.97
N GLY A 12 7.39 15.22 8.67
CA GLY A 12 6.66 15.10 7.41
C GLY A 12 5.14 15.01 7.64
N THR A 13 4.37 15.60 6.74
CA THR A 13 2.91 15.47 6.71
C THR A 13 2.52 14.12 6.09
N SER A 14 2.41 13.06 6.89
CA SER A 14 1.84 11.80 6.42
C SER A 14 0.32 11.83 6.57
N GLY A 15 -0.42 11.52 5.50
CA GLY A 15 -1.88 11.42 5.59
C GLY A 15 -2.30 10.25 6.50
N VAL A 16 -3.36 10.44 7.28
CA VAL A 16 -3.91 9.41 8.18
C VAL A 16 -4.17 8.09 7.44
N VAL A 17 -4.66 8.17 6.21
CA VAL A 17 -4.91 7.01 5.32
C VAL A 17 -3.60 6.27 5.00
N SER A 18 -2.52 7.02 4.71
CA SER A 18 -1.20 6.41 4.43
C SER A 18 -0.67 5.67 5.65
N GLN A 19 -0.83 6.25 6.85
CA GLN A 19 -0.39 5.62 8.09
C GLN A 19 -1.21 4.37 8.41
N TRP A 20 -2.51 4.38 8.14
CA TRP A 20 -3.37 3.21 8.25
C TRP A 20 -2.90 2.07 7.36
N PHE A 21 -2.65 2.33 6.08
CA PHE A 21 -2.13 1.31 5.16
C PHE A 21 -0.75 0.79 5.56
N TYR A 22 0.13 1.66 6.05
CA TYR A 22 1.44 1.25 6.53
C TYR A 22 1.33 0.25 7.70
N LEU A 23 0.47 0.51 8.67
CA LEU A 23 0.21 -0.41 9.79
C LEU A 23 -0.45 -1.71 9.31
N LEU A 24 -1.42 -1.61 8.41
CA LEU A 24 -2.12 -2.77 7.84
C LEU A 24 -1.14 -3.68 7.08
N PHE A 25 -0.30 -3.14 6.21
CA PHE A 25 0.70 -3.91 5.49
C PHE A 25 1.75 -4.52 6.41
N GLY A 26 2.19 -3.80 7.43
CA GLY A 26 3.08 -4.33 8.45
C GLY A 26 2.46 -5.52 9.19
N LEU A 27 1.20 -5.39 9.61
CA LEU A 27 0.46 -6.46 10.27
C LEU A 27 0.30 -7.68 9.36
N LEU A 28 -0.12 -7.47 8.10
CA LEU A 28 -0.26 -8.54 7.11
C LEU A 28 1.09 -9.24 6.83
N PHE A 29 2.19 -8.48 6.76
CA PHE A 29 3.52 -9.05 6.60
C PHE A 29 3.90 -10.00 7.74
N PHE A 30 3.62 -9.61 8.98
CA PHE A 30 3.90 -10.46 10.13
C PHE A 30 2.96 -11.66 10.21
N THR A 31 1.67 -11.49 9.98
CA THR A 31 0.68 -12.58 10.03
C THR A 31 0.85 -13.60 8.90
N SER A 32 1.35 -13.17 7.73
CA SER A 32 1.70 -14.08 6.62
C SER A 32 3.08 -14.72 6.75
N ASN A 33 3.75 -14.60 7.89
CA ASN A 33 5.11 -15.08 8.10
C ASN A 33 6.15 -14.49 7.13
N GLY A 34 5.92 -13.30 6.58
CA GLY A 34 6.82 -12.62 5.65
C GLY A 34 8.21 -12.38 6.25
N HIS A 35 8.29 -12.14 7.56
CA HIS A 35 9.55 -12.03 8.29
C HIS A 35 10.38 -13.33 8.26
N LEU A 36 9.73 -14.49 8.35
CA LEU A 36 10.41 -15.79 8.25
C LEU A 36 10.87 -16.07 6.82
N ALA A 37 10.03 -15.73 5.83
CA ALA A 37 10.39 -15.83 4.41
C ALA A 37 11.61 -14.95 4.08
N LEU A 38 11.70 -13.75 4.66
CA LEU A 38 12.84 -12.85 4.48
C LEU A 38 14.11 -13.41 5.12
N ILE A 39 14.02 -14.00 6.32
CA ILE A 39 15.16 -14.66 6.98
C ILE A 39 15.62 -15.87 6.16
N SER A 40 14.71 -16.70 5.67
CA SER A 40 15.07 -17.85 4.83
C SER A 40 15.77 -17.40 3.54
N LEU A 41 15.24 -16.37 2.88
CA LEU A 41 15.87 -15.78 1.69
C LEU A 41 17.29 -15.30 1.96
N LEU A 42 17.51 -14.64 3.10
CA LEU A 42 18.82 -14.17 3.52
C LEU A 42 19.80 -15.33 3.74
N VAL A 43 19.37 -16.39 4.41
CA VAL A 43 20.18 -17.59 4.62
C VAL A 43 20.52 -18.28 3.30
N ASP A 44 19.54 -18.41 2.41
CA ASP A 44 19.72 -19.02 1.09
C ASP A 44 20.65 -18.18 0.20
N SER A 45 20.60 -16.84 0.31
CA SER A 45 21.52 -15.96 -0.43
C SER A 45 23.00 -16.20 -0.03
N TYR A 46 23.29 -16.44 1.24
CA TYR A 46 24.65 -16.77 1.68
C TYR A 46 25.12 -18.15 1.21
N ARG A 47 24.18 -19.08 0.96
CA ARG A 47 24.50 -20.40 0.41
C ARG A 47 24.77 -20.35 -1.09
N SER A 48 23.99 -19.57 -1.82
CA SER A 48 24.09 -19.43 -3.28
C SER A 48 25.23 -18.49 -3.69
N LEU A 49 25.50 -17.45 -2.88
CA LEU A 49 26.51 -16.42 -3.11
C LEU A 49 27.46 -16.34 -1.91
N PRO A 50 28.34 -17.32 -1.72
CA PRO A 50 29.31 -17.29 -0.64
C PRO A 50 30.31 -16.12 -0.82
N VAL A 51 30.83 -15.62 0.28
CA VAL A 51 31.77 -14.50 0.28
C VAL A 51 32.99 -14.85 -0.61
N GLY A 52 33.27 -14.01 -1.61
CA GLY A 52 34.33 -14.23 -2.58
C GLY A 52 33.91 -14.97 -3.87
N ALA A 53 32.66 -15.37 -4.00
CA ALA A 53 32.13 -15.90 -5.28
C ALA A 53 32.03 -14.79 -6.33
N ALA A 54 32.02 -15.19 -7.60
CA ALA A 54 31.73 -14.27 -8.69
C ALA A 54 30.28 -13.75 -8.54
N LEU A 55 30.09 -12.44 -8.77
CA LEU A 55 28.76 -11.85 -8.77
C LEU A 55 27.90 -12.45 -9.88
N PRO A 56 26.60 -12.64 -9.66
CA PRO A 56 25.67 -13.06 -10.69
C PRO A 56 25.67 -12.09 -11.86
N ASP A 57 25.24 -12.57 -13.03
CA ASP A 57 25.16 -11.73 -14.22
C ASP A 57 24.26 -10.51 -13.97
N LEU A 58 24.86 -9.32 -14.13
CA LEU A 58 24.14 -8.04 -14.02
C LEU A 58 22.95 -7.94 -14.99
N GLY A 59 22.98 -8.70 -16.10
CA GLY A 59 21.86 -8.75 -17.07
C GLY A 59 20.56 -9.25 -16.46
N SER A 60 20.62 -10.21 -15.54
CA SER A 60 19.44 -10.72 -14.84
C SER A 60 18.80 -9.66 -13.93
N PHE A 61 19.60 -8.86 -13.24
CA PHE A 61 19.09 -7.76 -12.40
C PHE A 61 18.42 -6.65 -13.21
N ILE A 62 18.97 -6.30 -14.38
CA ILE A 62 18.42 -5.28 -15.27
C ILE A 62 17.01 -5.65 -15.75
N MET A 63 16.73 -6.95 -15.93
CA MET A 63 15.40 -7.43 -16.36
C MET A 63 14.41 -7.59 -15.21
N VAL A 64 14.87 -8.07 -14.07
CA VAL A 64 14.00 -8.41 -12.93
C VAL A 64 13.53 -7.15 -12.16
N VAL A 65 14.40 -6.18 -11.96
CA VAL A 65 14.07 -4.97 -11.19
C VAL A 65 12.92 -4.18 -11.81
N PRO A 66 12.90 -3.86 -13.12
CA PRO A 66 11.77 -3.16 -13.74
C PRO A 66 10.47 -3.96 -13.69
N THR A 67 10.54 -5.27 -13.87
CA THR A 67 9.36 -6.15 -13.80
C THR A 67 8.76 -6.16 -12.40
N LEU A 68 9.57 -6.24 -11.36
CA LEU A 68 9.13 -6.13 -9.97
C LEU A 68 8.51 -4.77 -9.68
N MET A 69 9.15 -3.68 -10.10
CA MET A 69 8.62 -2.33 -9.93
C MET A 69 7.26 -2.19 -10.60
N LEU A 70 7.09 -2.72 -11.80
CA LEU A 70 5.81 -2.70 -12.51
C LEU A 70 4.73 -3.50 -11.76
N GLN A 71 5.06 -4.66 -11.20
CA GLN A 71 4.12 -5.48 -10.43
C GLN A 71 3.71 -4.79 -9.12
N VAL A 72 4.66 -4.22 -8.38
CA VAL A 72 4.40 -3.45 -7.16
C VAL A 72 3.50 -2.24 -7.49
N PHE A 73 3.81 -1.53 -8.58
CA PHE A 73 3.01 -0.37 -8.98
C PHE A 73 1.59 -0.76 -9.41
N ARG A 74 1.43 -1.82 -10.20
CA ARG A 74 0.12 -2.36 -10.59
C ARG A 74 -0.68 -2.83 -9.39
N GLY A 75 -0.05 -3.56 -8.47
CA GLY A 75 -0.68 -4.01 -7.24
C GLY A 75 -1.12 -2.85 -6.35
N GLY A 76 -0.24 -1.87 -6.13
CA GLY A 76 -0.54 -0.67 -5.37
C GLY A 76 -1.67 0.15 -5.98
N LEU A 77 -1.67 0.33 -7.31
CA LEU A 77 -2.74 1.01 -8.02
C LEU A 77 -4.07 0.25 -7.91
N GLY A 78 -4.04 -1.08 -8.07
CA GLY A 78 -5.23 -1.93 -7.92
C GLY A 78 -5.87 -1.83 -6.54
N LEU A 79 -5.06 -1.70 -5.49
CA LEU A 79 -5.54 -1.50 -4.12
C LEU A 79 -6.04 -0.06 -3.86
N ALA A 80 -5.43 0.94 -4.49
CA ALA A 80 -5.78 2.34 -4.29
C ALA A 80 -7.01 2.78 -5.10
N LEU A 81 -7.20 2.23 -6.31
CA LEU A 81 -8.27 2.65 -7.23
C LEU A 81 -9.68 2.61 -6.61
N PRO A 82 -10.13 1.54 -5.94
CA PRO A 82 -11.46 1.50 -5.34
C PRO A 82 -11.69 2.62 -4.33
N LEU A 83 -10.66 2.91 -3.51
CA LEU A 83 -10.72 3.99 -2.52
C LEU A 83 -10.78 5.36 -3.19
N VAL A 84 -9.94 5.60 -4.20
CA VAL A 84 -9.89 6.86 -4.95
C VAL A 84 -11.22 7.12 -5.65
N VAL A 85 -11.79 6.11 -6.32
CA VAL A 85 -13.08 6.23 -7.00
C VAL A 85 -14.20 6.51 -6.00
N ALA A 86 -14.24 5.81 -4.89
CA ALA A 86 -15.24 6.04 -3.85
C ALA A 86 -15.14 7.45 -3.24
N MET A 87 -13.93 7.91 -2.92
CA MET A 87 -13.70 9.27 -2.40
C MET A 87 -14.06 10.34 -3.44
N LEU A 88 -13.78 10.10 -4.72
CA LEU A 88 -14.17 11.00 -5.80
C LEU A 88 -15.71 11.09 -5.91
N ALA A 89 -16.40 9.95 -5.85
CA ALA A 89 -17.86 9.92 -5.88
C ALA A 89 -18.47 10.70 -4.70
N ILE A 90 -17.93 10.53 -3.49
CA ILE A 90 -18.34 11.30 -2.31
C ILE A 90 -18.15 12.80 -2.54
N ASN A 91 -17.00 13.22 -3.05
CA ASN A 91 -16.72 14.62 -3.33
C ASN A 91 -17.68 15.21 -4.39
N LEU A 92 -18.02 14.43 -5.42
CA LEU A 92 -19.01 14.85 -6.43
C LEU A 92 -20.42 15.03 -5.84
N VAL A 93 -20.84 14.10 -4.97
CA VAL A 93 -22.14 14.20 -4.28
C VAL A 93 -22.18 15.45 -3.41
N PHE A 94 -21.14 15.73 -2.62
CA PHE A 94 -21.09 16.95 -1.81
C PHE A 94 -21.01 18.22 -2.66
N GLY A 95 -20.30 18.20 -3.78
CA GLY A 95 -20.28 19.30 -4.73
C GLY A 95 -21.64 19.60 -5.34
N ALA A 96 -22.40 18.56 -5.68
CA ALA A 96 -23.78 18.70 -6.16
C ALA A 96 -24.72 19.20 -5.06
N LEU A 97 -24.60 18.68 -3.84
CA LEU A 97 -25.40 19.09 -2.69
C LEU A 97 -25.15 20.57 -2.32
N ALA A 98 -23.92 21.03 -2.38
CA ALA A 98 -23.56 22.42 -2.14
C ALA A 98 -24.25 23.39 -3.11
N ARG A 99 -24.44 22.96 -4.36
CA ARG A 99 -25.18 23.75 -5.37
C ARG A 99 -26.69 23.70 -5.17
N ALA A 100 -27.24 22.53 -4.81
CA ALA A 100 -28.67 22.32 -4.68
C ALA A 100 -29.27 22.95 -3.40
N ALA A 101 -28.49 22.95 -2.31
CA ALA A 101 -28.95 23.39 -1.00
C ALA A 101 -27.88 24.25 -0.30
N PRO A 102 -27.60 25.45 -0.76
CA PRO A 102 -26.57 26.31 -0.18
C PRO A 102 -26.86 26.71 1.27
N ALA A 103 -28.13 26.67 1.69
CA ALA A 103 -28.56 26.94 3.07
C ALA A 103 -28.14 25.88 4.09
N LEU A 104 -27.79 24.66 3.66
CA LEU A 104 -27.42 23.56 4.55
C LEU A 104 -25.95 23.61 5.01
N ASN A 105 -25.21 24.66 4.73
CA ASN A 105 -23.79 24.81 5.03
C ASN A 105 -23.02 23.48 4.78
N PRO A 106 -22.74 23.15 3.51
CA PRO A 106 -22.20 21.83 3.11
C PRO A 106 -20.85 21.51 3.77
N ILE A 107 -20.13 22.54 4.27
CA ILE A 107 -18.87 22.35 5.01
C ILE A 107 -19.12 21.74 6.40
N GLN A 108 -20.19 22.16 7.08
CA GLN A 108 -20.48 21.66 8.44
C GLN A 108 -21.01 20.23 8.45
N LEU A 109 -21.83 19.86 7.46
CA LEU A 109 -22.40 18.50 7.35
C LEU A 109 -21.51 17.58 6.51
N GLY A 110 -20.85 18.10 5.49
CA GLY A 110 -20.05 17.32 4.56
C GLY A 110 -18.81 16.69 5.20
N LEU A 111 -18.14 17.41 6.10
CA LEU A 111 -16.92 16.93 6.73
C LEU A 111 -17.15 15.70 7.62
N PRO A 112 -18.11 15.70 8.58
CA PRO A 112 -18.37 14.53 9.42
C PRO A 112 -18.83 13.32 8.60
N VAL A 113 -19.69 13.52 7.59
CA VAL A 113 -20.19 12.44 6.74
C VAL A 113 -19.08 11.88 5.86
N ALA A 114 -18.22 12.71 5.28
CA ALA A 114 -17.07 12.25 4.50
C ALA A 114 -16.07 11.46 5.36
N LEU A 115 -15.84 11.85 6.62
CA LEU A 115 -15.00 11.11 7.54
C LEU A 115 -15.59 9.74 7.89
N LEU A 116 -16.89 9.67 8.21
CA LEU A 116 -17.57 8.41 8.52
C LEU A 116 -17.58 7.46 7.31
N LEU A 117 -17.89 7.97 6.12
CA LEU A 117 -17.86 7.18 4.89
C LEU A 117 -16.43 6.75 4.55
N GLY A 118 -15.45 7.62 4.71
CA GLY A 118 -14.05 7.29 4.51
C GLY A 118 -13.58 6.19 5.46
N LEU A 119 -13.93 6.27 6.74
CA LEU A 119 -13.61 5.24 7.73
C LEU A 119 -14.32 3.91 7.41
N PHE A 120 -15.59 3.95 7.04
CA PHE A 120 -16.34 2.77 6.62
C PHE A 120 -15.70 2.10 5.41
N LEU A 121 -15.34 2.87 4.38
CA LEU A 121 -14.66 2.37 3.19
C LEU A 121 -13.28 1.78 3.51
N LEU A 122 -12.50 2.44 4.37
CA LEU A 122 -11.21 1.90 4.83
C LEU A 122 -11.37 0.55 5.53
N THR A 123 -12.34 0.42 6.42
CA THR A 123 -12.59 -0.85 7.11
C THR A 123 -13.09 -1.94 6.17
N ALA A 124 -14.01 -1.61 5.26
CA ALA A 124 -14.54 -2.55 4.27
C ALA A 124 -13.45 -3.03 3.29
N LEU A 125 -12.60 -2.13 2.81
CA LEU A 125 -11.50 -2.45 1.91
C LEU A 125 -10.38 -3.23 2.62
N SER A 126 -10.05 -2.87 3.86
CA SER A 126 -9.00 -3.58 4.61
C SER A 126 -9.31 -5.06 4.81
N ALA A 127 -10.59 -5.41 4.97
CA ALA A 127 -11.02 -6.80 5.07
C ALA A 127 -10.75 -7.63 3.79
N GLN A 128 -10.68 -6.98 2.63
CA GLN A 128 -10.44 -7.65 1.33
C GLN A 128 -8.98 -7.59 0.89
N MET A 129 -8.12 -6.85 1.60
CA MET A 129 -6.72 -6.64 1.20
C MET A 129 -5.79 -7.81 1.53
N GLY A 130 -6.20 -8.73 2.39
CA GLY A 130 -5.33 -9.85 2.81
C GLY A 130 -4.77 -10.64 1.64
N ALA A 131 -5.61 -11.20 0.79
CA ALA A 131 -5.19 -12.03 -0.34
C ALA A 131 -4.38 -11.27 -1.42
N PRO A 132 -4.78 -10.05 -1.86
CA PRO A 132 -3.97 -9.27 -2.80
C PRO A 132 -2.58 -8.92 -2.26
N VAL A 133 -2.48 -8.55 -0.99
CA VAL A 133 -1.20 -8.19 -0.37
C VAL A 133 -0.30 -9.41 -0.22
N GLN A 134 -0.85 -10.56 0.21
CA GLN A 134 -0.08 -11.81 0.25
C GLN A 134 0.48 -12.18 -1.12
N ARG A 135 -0.31 -12.08 -2.18
CA ARG A 135 0.18 -12.32 -3.55
C ARG A 135 1.35 -11.40 -3.94
N LEU A 136 1.30 -10.13 -3.53
CA LEU A 136 2.42 -9.22 -3.80
C LEU A 136 3.68 -9.63 -3.04
N PHE A 137 3.55 -10.10 -1.80
CA PHE A 137 4.68 -10.64 -1.04
C PHE A 137 5.24 -11.90 -1.72
N ASP A 138 4.38 -12.86 -2.09
CA ASP A 138 4.80 -14.10 -2.75
C ASP A 138 5.56 -13.81 -4.04
N ILE A 139 5.02 -12.95 -4.91
CA ILE A 139 5.67 -12.54 -6.15
C ILE A 139 7.03 -11.88 -5.87
N SER A 140 7.12 -11.03 -4.84
CA SER A 140 8.35 -10.33 -4.49
C SER A 140 9.41 -11.31 -3.95
N PHE A 141 9.01 -12.27 -3.12
CA PHE A 141 9.91 -13.28 -2.59
C PHE A 141 10.37 -14.28 -3.67
N ASP A 142 9.47 -14.70 -4.56
CA ASP A 142 9.82 -15.61 -5.66
C ASP A 142 10.77 -14.96 -6.64
N ALA A 143 10.56 -13.70 -6.97
CA ALA A 143 11.48 -12.95 -7.81
C ALA A 143 12.85 -12.76 -7.13
N ALA A 144 12.89 -12.49 -5.82
CA ALA A 144 14.14 -12.40 -5.07
C ALA A 144 14.89 -13.74 -5.03
N ARG A 145 14.17 -14.87 -4.89
CA ARG A 145 14.78 -16.21 -4.98
C ARG A 145 15.33 -16.49 -6.37
N GLY A 146 14.62 -16.09 -7.42
CA GLY A 146 15.09 -16.25 -8.81
C GLY A 146 16.36 -15.44 -9.11
N LEU A 147 16.70 -14.42 -8.32
CA LEU A 147 17.95 -13.67 -8.47
C LEU A 147 19.15 -14.33 -7.81
N ILE A 148 18.92 -15.21 -6.82
CA ILE A 148 19.96 -15.86 -6.05
C ILE A 148 20.15 -17.34 -6.41
N SER A 149 19.27 -17.89 -7.28
CA SER A 149 19.37 -19.26 -7.83
C SER A 149 20.14 -19.26 -9.14
#